data_3f5eabc55866428ab618e96e8f2ded27
#
_entry.id   3f5eabc55866428ab618e96e8f2ded27
#
_cell.length_a   1.000
_cell.length_b   1.000
_cell.length_c   1.000
_cell.angle_alpha   90.00
_cell.angle_beta   90.00
_cell.angle_gamma   90.00
#
_symmetry.space_group_name_H-M   'P 1'
#
loop_
_entity.id
_entity.type
_entity.pdbx_description
1 polymer ?
#
loop_
_entity_poly.entity_id
_entity_poly.type
_entity_poly.pdbx_seq_one_letter_code
_entity_poly.pdbx_strand_id
1 'polypeptide(L)'
;MVLTRMKKLLCMCLLVLLCLSGTAQGQRTLNEPVYLMVQGQLMEQLQVLHSGPRTCTHPSFALEKQEAPDELLCLPLSNFYHRIVTPCEAVCTLCGQHRVVVTASESRQPHDMQPSGNVHISAACHIYYEACACGETDSYVLACGEEIPQGD
;
A
#
# COMPACT_ATOMS: atom_id res chain seq x y z
N MET A 1 41.09 -9.15 -34.74
CA MET A 1 40.96 -8.15 -33.68
C MET A 1 39.63 -7.36 -33.67
N VAL A 2 38.94 -7.23 -34.80
CA VAL A 2 37.67 -6.49 -34.93
C VAL A 2 36.47 -7.25 -34.30
N LEU A 3 36.44 -8.58 -34.46
CA LEU A 3 35.32 -9.43 -34.02
C LEU A 3 35.14 -9.47 -32.49
N THR A 4 36.22 -9.35 -31.72
CA THR A 4 36.18 -9.31 -30.23
C THR A 4 35.70 -7.99 -29.70
N ARG A 5 35.90 -6.88 -30.41
CA ARG A 5 35.37 -5.56 -30.00
C ARG A 5 33.87 -5.45 -30.27
N MET A 6 33.37 -6.03 -31.35
CA MET A 6 31.92 -6.05 -31.62
C MET A 6 31.15 -6.89 -30.62
N LYS A 7 31.67 -8.02 -30.15
CA LYS A 7 31.03 -8.84 -29.11
C LYS A 7 30.93 -8.10 -27.75
N LYS A 8 31.95 -7.34 -27.38
CA LYS A 8 31.93 -6.54 -26.16
C LYS A 8 30.93 -5.38 -26.22
N LEU A 9 30.81 -4.74 -27.40
CA LEU A 9 29.84 -3.66 -27.60
C LEU A 9 28.40 -4.18 -27.57
N LEU A 10 28.16 -5.33 -28.18
CA LEU A 10 26.82 -5.98 -28.17
C LEU A 10 26.41 -6.40 -26.77
N CYS A 11 27.33 -6.90 -25.93
CA CYS A 11 27.07 -7.31 -24.58
C CYS A 11 26.78 -6.10 -23.69
N MET A 12 27.48 -4.96 -23.86
CA MET A 12 27.19 -3.73 -23.15
C MET A 12 25.82 -3.13 -23.51
N CYS A 13 25.44 -3.14 -24.79
CA CYS A 13 24.12 -2.67 -25.22
C CYS A 13 22.99 -3.56 -24.67
N LEU A 14 23.17 -4.87 -24.58
CA LEU A 14 22.21 -5.79 -23.98
C LEU A 14 22.07 -5.56 -22.47
N LEU A 15 23.16 -5.28 -21.75
CA LEU A 15 23.11 -4.93 -20.33
C LEU A 15 22.39 -3.61 -20.07
N VAL A 16 22.61 -2.59 -20.90
CA VAL A 16 21.91 -1.30 -20.79
C VAL A 16 20.41 -1.45 -21.09
N LEU A 17 20.04 -2.27 -22.08
CA LEU A 17 18.63 -2.56 -22.39
C LEU A 17 17.94 -3.35 -21.25
N LEU A 18 18.63 -4.26 -20.58
CA LEU A 18 18.10 -4.98 -19.41
C LEU A 18 17.96 -4.08 -18.19
N CYS A 19 18.81 -3.06 -18.01
CA CYS A 19 18.68 -2.07 -16.94
C CYS A 19 17.50 -1.09 -17.19
N LEU A 20 17.14 -0.83 -18.45
CA LEU A 20 16.01 0.04 -18.78
C LEU A 20 14.64 -0.66 -18.68
N SER A 21 14.61 -1.99 -18.71
CA SER A 21 13.37 -2.77 -18.53
C SER A 21 13.01 -3.10 -17.08
N GLY A 22 13.84 -2.67 -16.12
CA GLY A 22 13.70 -2.99 -14.70
C GLY A 22 12.86 -2.02 -13.85
N THR A 23 12.29 -0.95 -14.42
CA THR A 23 11.38 -0.07 -13.68
C THR A 23 9.94 -0.24 -14.15
N ALA A 24 9.41 -1.46 -14.03
CA ALA A 24 7.99 -1.60 -13.81
C ALA A 24 7.70 -1.14 -12.37
N GLN A 25 7.83 0.17 -12.12
CA GLN A 25 7.06 0.81 -11.07
C GLN A 25 5.61 0.48 -11.41
N GLY A 26 5.04 -0.48 -10.65
CA GLY A 26 3.61 -0.70 -10.67
C GLY A 26 2.99 0.67 -10.44
N GLN A 27 2.47 1.28 -11.51
CA GLN A 27 1.55 2.38 -11.38
C GLN A 27 0.44 1.80 -10.51
N ARG A 28 0.48 2.12 -9.19
CA ARG A 28 -0.71 2.07 -8.36
C ARG A 28 -1.66 3.02 -9.07
N THR A 29 -2.53 2.48 -9.90
CA THR A 29 -3.76 3.16 -10.24
C THR A 29 -4.40 3.40 -8.88
N LEU A 30 -4.31 4.64 -8.41
CA LEU A 30 -5.15 5.12 -7.32
C LEU A 30 -6.56 4.92 -7.85
N ASN A 31 -7.13 3.75 -7.57
CA ASN A 31 -8.55 3.55 -7.80
C ASN A 31 -9.23 4.62 -6.98
N GLU A 32 -9.97 5.48 -7.65
CA GLU A 32 -10.75 6.49 -6.96
C GLU A 32 -11.57 5.80 -5.87
N PRO A 33 -11.60 6.36 -4.64
CA PRO A 33 -12.34 5.75 -3.56
C PRO A 33 -13.81 5.65 -3.94
N VAL A 34 -14.39 4.49 -3.76
CA VAL A 34 -15.83 4.24 -3.99
C VAL A 34 -16.57 4.55 -2.70
N TYR A 35 -17.59 5.39 -2.79
CA TYR A 35 -18.45 5.72 -1.65
C TYR A 35 -19.82 5.09 -1.79
N LEU A 36 -20.32 4.55 -0.69
CA LEU A 36 -21.63 3.91 -0.61
C LEU A 36 -22.52 4.63 0.40
N MET A 37 -23.82 4.61 0.14
CA MET A 37 -24.83 5.11 1.09
C MET A 37 -25.12 4.02 2.14
N VAL A 38 -24.64 4.22 3.37
CA VAL A 38 -24.80 3.31 4.51
C VAL A 38 -25.58 4.03 5.60
N GLN A 39 -26.80 3.56 5.91
CA GLN A 39 -27.69 4.17 6.90
C GLN A 39 -27.86 5.70 6.74
N GLY A 40 -27.86 6.21 5.50
CA GLY A 40 -28.01 7.64 5.19
C GLY A 40 -26.70 8.44 5.23
N GLN A 41 -25.53 7.81 5.45
CA GLN A 41 -24.22 8.43 5.41
C GLN A 41 -23.39 7.88 4.24
N LEU A 42 -22.54 8.72 3.64
CA LEU A 42 -21.57 8.28 2.66
C LEU A 42 -20.35 7.69 3.38
N MET A 43 -20.08 6.41 3.15
CA MET A 43 -18.91 5.71 3.70
C MET A 43 -18.05 5.17 2.58
N GLU A 44 -16.72 5.24 2.74
CA GLU A 44 -15.78 4.67 1.78
C GLU A 44 -15.83 3.15 1.81
N GLN A 45 -15.96 2.54 0.63
CA GLN A 45 -15.86 1.09 0.45
C GLN A 45 -14.39 0.69 0.42
N LEU A 46 -13.98 -0.16 1.35
CA LEU A 46 -12.62 -0.71 1.43
C LEU A 46 -12.50 -2.02 0.65
N GLN A 47 -13.50 -2.88 0.75
CA GLN A 47 -13.48 -4.20 0.14
C GLN A 47 -14.90 -4.69 -0.20
N VAL A 48 -15.02 -5.51 -1.24
CA VAL A 48 -16.23 -6.28 -1.56
C VAL A 48 -16.02 -7.71 -1.04
N LEU A 49 -16.85 -8.13 -0.09
CA LEU A 49 -16.84 -9.48 0.45
C LEU A 49 -17.67 -10.43 -0.41
N HIS A 50 -18.82 -9.96 -0.86
CA HIS A 50 -19.73 -10.71 -1.74
C HIS A 50 -20.49 -9.78 -2.68
N SER A 51 -20.43 -10.05 -3.97
CA SER A 51 -20.94 -9.13 -5.00
C SER A 51 -22.47 -9.08 -5.13
N GLY A 52 -23.19 -10.05 -4.58
CA GLY A 52 -24.65 -10.12 -4.73
C GLY A 52 -25.11 -10.34 -6.19
N PRO A 53 -26.43 -10.31 -6.46
CA PRO A 53 -26.99 -10.51 -7.78
C PRO A 53 -26.78 -9.26 -8.66
N ARG A 54 -26.40 -9.46 -9.94
CA ARG A 54 -26.20 -8.37 -10.93
C ARG A 54 -27.45 -7.55 -11.23
N THR A 55 -28.62 -8.09 -10.92
CA THR A 55 -29.93 -7.41 -11.12
C THR A 55 -30.22 -6.38 -10.03
N CYS A 56 -29.48 -6.37 -8.94
CA CYS A 56 -29.63 -5.40 -7.86
C CYS A 56 -28.74 -4.18 -8.11
N THR A 57 -29.30 -2.99 -7.97
CA THR A 57 -28.55 -1.71 -8.09
C THR A 57 -27.82 -1.31 -6.83
N HIS A 58 -27.99 -2.05 -5.74
CA HIS A 58 -27.34 -1.81 -4.43
C HIS A 58 -27.46 -0.36 -3.94
N PRO A 59 -28.68 0.22 -3.85
CA PRO A 59 -28.85 1.66 -3.63
C PRO A 59 -28.50 2.12 -2.22
N SER A 60 -28.55 1.21 -1.24
CA SER A 60 -28.26 1.50 0.16
C SER A 60 -27.81 0.27 0.92
N PHE A 61 -27.08 0.51 2.00
CA PHE A 61 -26.51 -0.53 2.86
C PHE A 61 -26.90 -0.28 4.32
N ALA A 62 -26.97 -1.36 5.09
CA ALA A 62 -27.09 -1.34 6.54
C ALA A 62 -25.81 -1.95 7.16
N LEU A 63 -25.34 -1.40 8.26
CA LEU A 63 -24.24 -2.00 9.02
C LEU A 63 -24.72 -3.31 9.63
N GLU A 64 -23.95 -4.36 9.42
CA GLU A 64 -24.17 -5.64 10.04
C GLU A 64 -23.35 -5.66 11.31
N LYS A 65 -24.02 -5.63 12.48
CA LYS A 65 -23.44 -5.60 13.83
C LYS A 65 -22.13 -4.81 13.97
N GLN A 66 -22.21 -3.78 14.75
CA GLN A 66 -21.07 -3.01 15.26
C GLN A 66 -20.33 -3.80 16.36
N GLU A 67 -19.83 -4.99 16.06
CA GLU A 67 -18.70 -5.50 16.81
C GLU A 67 -17.51 -4.70 16.28
N ALA A 68 -16.89 -3.89 17.14
CA ALA A 68 -15.66 -3.21 16.79
C ALA A 68 -14.71 -4.29 16.24
N PRO A 69 -14.20 -4.16 15.01
CA PRO A 69 -13.28 -5.16 14.50
C PRO A 69 -12.08 -5.18 15.45
N ASP A 70 -11.61 -6.37 15.79
CA ASP A 70 -10.43 -6.56 16.63
C ASP A 70 -9.17 -5.98 15.98
N GLU A 71 -9.26 -5.54 14.73
CA GLU A 71 -8.12 -5.11 13.92
C GLU A 71 -8.41 -3.77 13.21
N LEU A 72 -7.61 -2.75 13.60
CA LEU A 72 -7.56 -1.48 12.87
C LEU A 72 -6.74 -1.65 11.60
N LEU A 73 -7.19 -1.06 10.50
CA LEU A 73 -6.43 -1.06 9.25
C LEU A 73 -5.56 0.19 9.18
N CYS A 74 -4.27 -0.01 8.89
CA CYS A 74 -3.34 1.06 8.59
C CYS A 74 -3.21 1.19 7.08
N LEU A 75 -3.68 2.29 6.49
CA LEU A 75 -3.71 2.53 5.05
C LEU A 75 -2.84 3.74 4.68
N PRO A 76 -2.03 3.67 3.61
CA PRO A 76 -1.24 4.81 3.17
C PRO A 76 -2.15 5.95 2.70
N LEU A 77 -1.80 7.19 3.06
CA LEU A 77 -2.51 8.40 2.66
C LEU A 77 -1.64 9.34 1.81
N SER A 78 -0.38 9.52 2.19
CA SER A 78 0.63 10.32 1.49
C SER A 78 2.02 9.88 1.92
N ASN A 79 3.08 10.48 1.36
CA ASN A 79 4.46 10.18 1.76
C ASN A 79 4.79 10.51 3.24
N PHE A 80 3.93 11.26 3.94
CA PHE A 80 4.18 11.69 5.33
C PHE A 80 3.17 11.12 6.32
N TYR A 81 2.03 10.64 5.84
CA TYR A 81 0.91 10.28 6.69
C TYR A 81 0.25 8.98 6.22
N HIS A 82 -0.18 8.20 7.18
CA HIS A 82 -1.14 7.13 6.99
C HIS A 82 -2.48 7.46 7.68
N ARG A 83 -3.50 6.69 7.36
CA ARG A 83 -4.78 6.73 8.07
C ARG A 83 -5.02 5.40 8.78
N ILE A 84 -5.44 5.48 10.03
CA ILE A 84 -5.95 4.35 10.77
C ILE A 84 -7.47 4.34 10.60
N VAL A 85 -8.00 3.27 10.05
CA VAL A 85 -9.44 3.12 9.81
C VAL A 85 -10.01 2.00 10.65
N THR A 86 -11.23 2.21 11.16
CA THR A 86 -12.05 1.17 11.77
C THR A 86 -12.97 0.61 10.70
N PRO A 87 -12.76 -0.63 10.22
CA PRO A 87 -13.62 -1.23 9.22
C PRO A 87 -14.91 -1.75 9.86
N CYS A 88 -16.01 -1.71 9.11
CA CYS A 88 -17.28 -2.34 9.46
C CYS A 88 -17.85 -3.06 8.25
N GLU A 89 -18.54 -4.17 8.50
CA GLU A 89 -19.30 -4.85 7.45
C GLU A 89 -20.64 -4.17 7.21
N ALA A 90 -21.01 -4.05 5.93
CA ALA A 90 -22.30 -3.54 5.52
C ALA A 90 -22.94 -4.47 4.48
N VAL A 91 -24.24 -4.62 4.56
CA VAL A 91 -25.04 -5.46 3.67
C VAL A 91 -26.05 -4.62 2.91
N CYS A 92 -26.21 -4.88 1.62
CA CYS A 92 -27.23 -4.21 0.80
C CYS A 92 -28.63 -4.48 1.34
N THR A 93 -29.37 -3.40 1.62
CA THR A 93 -30.73 -3.48 2.18
C THR A 93 -31.76 -4.05 1.21
N LEU A 94 -31.48 -3.97 -0.10
CA LEU A 94 -32.41 -4.45 -1.13
C LEU A 94 -32.30 -5.95 -1.40
N CYS A 95 -31.05 -6.47 -1.58
CA CYS A 95 -30.87 -7.88 -1.92
C CYS A 95 -30.41 -8.76 -0.75
N GLY A 96 -29.88 -8.18 0.32
CA GLY A 96 -29.33 -8.92 1.47
C GLY A 96 -28.09 -9.78 1.17
N GLN A 97 -27.60 -9.76 -0.08
CA GLN A 97 -26.51 -10.64 -0.52
C GLN A 97 -25.22 -9.89 -0.84
N HIS A 98 -25.30 -8.64 -1.31
CA HIS A 98 -24.09 -7.86 -1.53
C HIS A 98 -23.54 -7.36 -0.20
N ARG A 99 -22.31 -7.77 0.12
CA ARG A 99 -21.61 -7.48 1.39
C ARG A 99 -20.30 -6.77 1.09
N VAL A 100 -20.02 -5.74 1.86
CA VAL A 100 -18.83 -4.90 1.71
C VAL A 100 -18.25 -4.57 3.07
N VAL A 101 -16.96 -4.21 3.08
CA VAL A 101 -16.32 -3.55 4.22
C VAL A 101 -16.28 -2.07 3.92
N VAL A 102 -16.69 -1.24 4.88
CA VAL A 102 -16.70 0.23 4.79
C VAL A 102 -15.92 0.83 5.95
N THR A 103 -15.46 2.07 5.77
CA THR A 103 -14.80 2.85 6.83
C THR A 103 -15.85 3.42 7.77
N ALA A 104 -15.88 2.93 9.03
CA ALA A 104 -16.78 3.47 10.06
C ALA A 104 -16.21 4.74 10.72
N SER A 105 -14.91 4.77 10.95
CA SER A 105 -14.18 5.95 11.43
C SER A 105 -12.74 5.93 10.92
N GLU A 106 -12.12 7.11 10.85
CA GLU A 106 -10.71 7.24 10.47
C GLU A 106 -10.01 8.31 11.30
N SER A 107 -8.71 8.12 11.49
CA SER A 107 -7.80 9.13 12.03
C SER A 107 -6.54 9.20 11.17
N ARG A 108 -6.02 10.41 10.96
CA ARG A 108 -4.78 10.64 10.25
C ARG A 108 -3.62 10.73 11.24
N GLN A 109 -2.53 10.01 10.93
CA GLN A 109 -1.32 9.99 11.76
C GLN A 109 -0.07 10.08 10.88
N PRO A 110 1.05 10.63 11.39
CA PRO A 110 2.35 10.52 10.73
C PRO A 110 2.74 9.05 10.57
N HIS A 111 3.59 8.72 9.58
CA HIS A 111 4.14 7.38 9.48
C HIS A 111 4.96 7.05 10.71
N ASP A 112 4.68 5.91 11.32
CA ASP A 112 5.51 5.30 12.37
C ASP A 112 6.49 4.33 11.68
N MET A 113 7.66 4.88 11.32
CA MET A 113 8.69 4.14 10.58
C MET A 113 9.49 3.28 11.56
N GLN A 114 9.47 1.97 11.34
CA GLN A 114 10.19 1.00 12.17
C GLN A 114 11.32 0.36 11.37
N PRO A 115 12.49 0.10 12.00
CA PRO A 115 13.58 -0.60 11.34
C PRO A 115 13.10 -1.93 10.75
N SER A 116 13.31 -2.12 9.44
CA SER A 116 12.88 -3.34 8.71
C SER A 116 14.05 -4.17 8.18
N GLY A 117 15.26 -3.64 8.18
CA GLY A 117 16.46 -4.36 7.80
C GLY A 117 17.62 -3.46 7.43
N ASN A 118 18.77 -4.10 7.11
CA ASN A 118 19.92 -3.40 6.54
C ASN A 118 20.70 -4.31 5.58
N VAL A 119 21.44 -3.70 4.66
CA VAL A 119 22.31 -4.40 3.71
C VAL A 119 23.64 -3.67 3.60
N HIS A 120 24.77 -4.37 3.82
CA HIS A 120 26.09 -3.84 3.54
C HIS A 120 26.27 -3.64 2.03
N ILE A 121 26.62 -2.43 1.62
CA ILE A 121 26.95 -2.10 0.21
C ILE A 121 28.46 -1.98 -0.02
N SER A 122 29.23 -1.77 1.06
CA SER A 122 30.69 -1.78 1.03
C SER A 122 31.25 -2.06 2.42
N ALA A 123 32.57 -2.17 2.54
CA ALA A 123 33.23 -2.31 3.84
C ALA A 123 33.08 -1.07 4.76
N ALA A 124 32.60 0.05 4.20
CA ALA A 124 32.52 1.33 4.91
C ALA A 124 31.07 1.81 5.18
N CYS A 125 30.07 1.26 4.50
CA CYS A 125 28.68 1.73 4.64
C CYS A 125 27.66 0.65 4.35
N HIS A 126 26.46 0.86 4.86
CA HIS A 126 25.28 0.03 4.60
C HIS A 126 24.02 0.88 4.41
N ILE A 127 23.01 0.29 3.76
CA ILE A 127 21.68 0.87 3.62
C ILE A 127 20.82 0.30 4.74
N TYR A 128 20.17 1.18 5.47
CA TYR A 128 19.09 0.85 6.40
C TYR A 128 17.75 1.04 5.71
N TYR A 129 16.83 0.16 6.04
CA TYR A 129 15.45 0.21 5.57
C TYR A 129 14.53 0.36 6.76
N GLU A 130 13.53 1.21 6.60
CA GLU A 130 12.44 1.39 7.53
C GLU A 130 11.12 1.15 6.83
N ALA A 131 10.13 0.68 7.56
CA ALA A 131 8.79 0.44 7.04
C ALA A 131 7.72 0.82 8.06
N CYS A 132 6.65 1.44 7.55
CA CYS A 132 5.44 1.65 8.31
C CYS A 132 4.48 0.47 8.12
N ALA A 133 3.64 0.19 9.10
CA ALA A 133 2.61 -0.85 9.02
C ALA A 133 1.64 -0.66 7.82
N CYS A 134 1.51 0.57 7.29
CA CYS A 134 0.74 0.84 6.07
C CYS A 134 1.42 0.39 4.77
N GLY A 135 2.67 -0.10 4.85
CA GLY A 135 3.47 -0.54 3.70
C GLY A 135 4.33 0.56 3.06
N GLU A 136 4.33 1.78 3.59
CA GLU A 136 5.29 2.82 3.17
C GLU A 136 6.68 2.45 3.66
N THR A 137 7.71 2.68 2.83
CA THR A 137 9.09 2.33 3.12
C THR A 137 10.02 3.50 2.84
N ASP A 138 11.09 3.63 3.64
CA ASP A 138 12.17 4.58 3.41
C ASP A 138 13.52 3.88 3.57
N SER A 139 14.58 4.52 3.08
CA SER A 139 15.93 4.00 3.21
C SER A 139 16.97 5.13 3.24
N TYR A 140 18.02 4.94 4.03
CA TYR A 140 19.14 5.87 4.13
C TYR A 140 20.46 5.13 4.27
N VAL A 141 21.55 5.80 3.86
CA VAL A 141 22.90 5.24 3.89
C VAL A 141 23.62 5.76 5.14
N LEU A 142 24.17 4.85 5.94
CA LEU A 142 25.02 5.16 7.09
C LEU A 142 26.42 4.57 6.93
N ALA A 143 27.42 5.24 7.50
CA ALA A 143 28.74 4.67 7.64
C ALA A 143 28.73 3.53 8.67
N CYS A 144 29.62 2.54 8.48
CA CYS A 144 29.76 1.46 9.44
C CYS A 144 30.20 2.01 10.80
N GLY A 145 29.42 1.77 11.85
CA GLY A 145 29.67 2.27 13.21
C GLY A 145 28.92 3.55 13.57
N GLU A 146 28.18 4.18 12.64
CA GLU A 146 27.23 5.22 13.00
C GLU A 146 25.97 4.61 13.63
N GLU A 147 25.45 5.28 14.66
CA GLU A 147 24.20 4.87 15.30
C GLU A 147 23.01 5.26 14.40
N ILE A 148 22.00 4.41 14.41
CA ILE A 148 20.73 4.69 13.71
C ILE A 148 20.10 5.91 14.38
N PRO A 149 19.73 6.97 13.63
CA PRO A 149 18.99 8.09 14.19
C PRO A 149 17.70 7.56 14.84
N GLN A 150 17.57 7.75 16.15
CA GLN A 150 16.32 7.48 16.82
C GLN A 150 15.38 8.65 16.49
N GLY A 151 14.30 8.37 15.78
CA GLY A 151 13.27 9.38 15.51
C GLY A 151 12.70 9.91 16.83
N ASP A 152 12.60 11.24 16.91
CA ASP A 152 11.94 11.96 18.02
C ASP A 152 10.43 11.77 18.03
#